data_22ee055ba041fa79e8a5539623336607
#
_entry.id   22ee055ba041fa79e8a5539623336607
#
_cell.length_a   1.000
_cell.length_b   1.000
_cell.length_c   1.000
_cell.angle_alpha   90.00
_cell.angle_beta   90.00
_cell.angle_gamma   90.00
#
_symmetry.space_group_name_H-M   'P 1'
#
loop_
_entity.id
_entity.type
_entity.pdbx_description
1 polymer ?
#
loop_
_entity_poly.entity_id
_entity_poly.type
_entity_poly.pdbx_seq_one_letter_code
_entity_poly.pdbx_strand_id
1 'polypeptide(L)'
;MFFCAKGVIKINFVSLHYKLRIIMRVEIDEREIVDAVAEGMDAFVRLFYNRTMEAIGGELNAGSMAKLNADQITLLAYVTFCDEVMDGGHVQLIHNGYGPFIFLNPFAKAMRLWGAKDFCNLVYKGRKLFEKYGTEIAEDCDDETFMALFEKYPEFDDLDDEFIEMEEEVTEMVARYIDEHLSGFADVRKTGQ
;
A
#
# COMPACT_ATOMS: atom_id res chain seq x y z
N MET A 1 -11.56 13.36 -67.89
CA MET A 1 -10.26 13.73 -67.32
C MET A 1 -10.35 13.50 -65.79
N PHE A 2 -9.87 12.34 -65.35
CA PHE A 2 -10.00 11.87 -63.95
C PHE A 2 -8.83 12.39 -63.15
N PHE A 3 -9.07 13.17 -62.11
CA PHE A 3 -8.07 13.42 -61.09
C PHE A 3 -8.44 12.64 -59.81
N CYS A 4 -7.66 11.59 -59.56
CA CYS A 4 -7.68 10.80 -58.36
C CYS A 4 -6.84 11.54 -57.28
N ALA A 5 -7.48 12.13 -56.28
CA ALA A 5 -6.80 12.66 -55.13
C ALA A 5 -6.64 11.60 -54.09
N LYS A 6 -5.44 11.00 -53.97
CA LYS A 6 -5.01 10.14 -52.87
C LYS A 6 -4.88 10.96 -51.62
N GLY A 7 -5.87 10.89 -50.75
CA GLY A 7 -5.78 11.38 -49.37
C GLY A 7 -4.82 10.53 -48.56
N VAL A 8 -3.60 10.98 -48.37
CA VAL A 8 -2.68 10.38 -47.41
C VAL A 8 -3.16 10.75 -46.01
N ILE A 9 -3.74 9.77 -45.31
CA ILE A 9 -4.02 9.89 -43.90
C ILE A 9 -2.67 10.01 -43.21
N LYS A 10 -2.24 11.22 -42.86
CA LYS A 10 -1.16 11.44 -41.90
C LYS A 10 -1.65 10.98 -40.54
N ILE A 11 -1.40 9.73 -40.20
CA ILE A 11 -1.46 9.29 -38.82
C ILE A 11 -0.35 10.04 -38.11
N ASN A 12 -0.74 11.07 -37.37
CA ASN A 12 0.15 11.74 -36.44
C ASN A 12 0.59 10.72 -35.40
N PHE A 13 1.81 10.21 -35.55
CA PHE A 13 2.55 9.48 -34.53
C PHE A 13 2.94 10.38 -33.36
N VAL A 14 2.04 11.28 -32.96
CA VAL A 14 2.19 12.06 -31.74
C VAL A 14 1.55 11.24 -30.64
N SER A 15 2.40 10.72 -29.78
CA SER A 15 2.05 10.18 -28.47
C SER A 15 1.60 8.72 -28.38
N LEU A 16 2.29 7.80 -29.03
CA LEU A 16 2.44 6.48 -28.46
C LEU A 16 3.74 6.41 -27.62
N HIS A 17 4.02 7.46 -26.88
CA HIS A 17 4.84 7.37 -25.69
C HIS A 17 3.94 6.88 -24.53
N TYR A 18 3.33 5.70 -24.67
CA TYR A 18 3.22 4.83 -23.54
C TYR A 18 4.67 4.59 -23.11
N LYS A 19 5.17 5.42 -22.19
CA LYS A 19 6.29 5.00 -21.36
C LYS A 19 5.90 3.60 -20.89
N LEU A 20 6.52 2.58 -21.44
CA LEU A 20 6.50 1.24 -20.86
C LEU A 20 6.90 1.48 -19.41
N ARG A 21 5.91 1.47 -18.53
CA ARG A 21 6.14 1.58 -17.11
C ARG A 21 6.87 0.29 -16.77
N ILE A 22 8.17 0.38 -16.56
CA ILE A 22 8.96 -0.77 -16.14
C ILE A 22 8.47 -1.05 -14.72
N ILE A 23 7.52 -1.98 -14.61
CA ILE A 23 7.09 -2.50 -13.33
C ILE A 23 8.27 -3.30 -12.79
N MET A 24 8.65 -3.01 -11.54
CA MET A 24 9.75 -3.69 -10.88
C MET A 24 9.37 -5.16 -10.70
N ARG A 25 10.27 -6.06 -11.08
CA ARG A 25 10.11 -7.48 -10.81
C ARG A 25 10.55 -7.77 -9.38
N VAL A 26 9.63 -8.30 -8.62
CA VAL A 26 9.89 -8.88 -7.29
C VAL A 26 10.05 -10.38 -7.49
N GLU A 27 11.16 -10.95 -7.09
CA GLU A 27 11.43 -12.38 -7.25
C GLU A 27 11.49 -13.04 -5.87
N ILE A 28 10.78 -14.18 -5.73
CA ILE A 28 10.73 -14.96 -4.48
C ILE A 28 10.94 -16.41 -4.82
N ASP A 29 11.75 -17.13 -4.04
CA ASP A 29 11.89 -18.58 -4.20
C ASP A 29 10.69 -19.29 -3.57
N GLU A 30 10.18 -20.34 -4.24
CA GLU A 30 9.06 -21.16 -3.74
C GLU A 30 9.31 -21.66 -2.31
N ARG A 31 10.56 -21.98 -1.96
CA ARG A 31 10.92 -22.43 -0.63
C ARG A 31 10.72 -21.35 0.44
N GLU A 32 11.01 -20.09 0.14
CA GLU A 32 10.79 -18.98 1.07
C GLU A 32 9.29 -18.81 1.36
N ILE A 33 8.45 -19.01 0.35
CA ILE A 33 6.99 -18.98 0.52
C ILE A 33 6.54 -20.11 1.46
N VAL A 34 7.04 -21.33 1.23
CA VAL A 34 6.70 -22.50 2.08
C VAL A 34 7.15 -22.28 3.53
N ASP A 35 8.36 -21.75 3.72
CA ASP A 35 8.90 -21.47 5.04
C ASP A 35 8.06 -20.39 5.74
N ALA A 36 7.71 -19.30 5.06
CA ALA A 36 6.89 -18.22 5.60
C ALA A 36 5.46 -18.69 5.96
N VAL A 37 4.85 -19.53 5.11
CA VAL A 37 3.53 -20.13 5.41
C VAL A 37 3.59 -21.00 6.69
N ALA A 38 4.69 -21.72 6.89
CA ALA A 38 4.86 -22.53 8.09
C ALA A 38 5.02 -21.70 9.38
N GLU A 39 5.49 -20.44 9.26
CA GLU A 39 5.61 -19.50 10.38
C GLU A 39 4.30 -18.76 10.68
N GLY A 40 3.39 -18.63 9.71
CA GLY A 40 2.08 -18.01 9.87
C GLY A 40 1.75 -16.94 8.83
N MET A 41 0.52 -16.39 8.96
CA MET A 41 -0.01 -15.40 7.99
C MET A 41 0.82 -14.11 7.97
N ASP A 42 1.24 -13.62 9.13
CA ASP A 42 2.07 -12.42 9.23
C ASP A 42 3.41 -12.61 8.51
N ALA A 43 4.09 -13.71 8.75
CA ALA A 43 5.35 -14.02 8.09
C ALA A 43 5.17 -14.13 6.57
N PHE A 44 4.07 -14.73 6.12
CA PHE A 44 3.73 -14.81 4.70
C PHE A 44 3.52 -13.41 4.08
N VAL A 45 2.70 -12.56 4.68
CA VAL A 45 2.45 -11.19 4.22
C VAL A 45 3.74 -10.36 4.23
N ARG A 46 4.52 -10.48 5.32
CA ARG A 46 5.82 -9.81 5.50
C ARG A 46 6.86 -10.22 4.46
N LEU A 47 6.87 -11.47 4.01
CA LEU A 47 7.77 -11.91 2.95
C LEU A 47 7.58 -11.08 1.68
N PHE A 48 6.35 -10.92 1.20
CA PHE A 48 6.04 -10.15 -0.01
C PHE A 48 6.31 -8.65 0.18
N TYR A 49 6.00 -8.11 1.35
CA TYR A 49 6.33 -6.73 1.71
C TYR A 49 7.85 -6.49 1.65
N ASN A 50 8.64 -7.31 2.34
CA ASN A 50 10.08 -7.16 2.43
C ASN A 50 10.74 -7.26 1.04
N ARG A 51 10.34 -8.24 0.24
CA ARG A 51 10.86 -8.41 -1.12
C ARG A 51 10.48 -7.24 -2.02
N THR A 52 9.29 -6.67 -1.86
CA THR A 52 8.87 -5.46 -2.59
C THR A 52 9.70 -4.26 -2.17
N MET A 53 9.94 -4.08 -0.87
CA MET A 53 10.79 -3.01 -0.34
C MET A 53 12.23 -3.15 -0.82
N GLU A 54 12.82 -4.34 -0.77
CA GLU A 54 14.16 -4.62 -1.31
C GLU A 54 14.26 -4.26 -2.79
N ALA A 55 13.27 -4.65 -3.61
CA ALA A 55 13.26 -4.38 -5.03
C ALA A 55 13.25 -2.88 -5.36
N ILE A 56 12.65 -2.04 -4.50
CA ILE A 56 12.62 -0.58 -4.69
C ILE A 56 13.78 0.15 -3.99
N GLY A 57 14.66 -0.57 -3.30
CA GLY A 57 15.83 0.00 -2.60
C GLY A 57 15.55 0.44 -1.17
N GLY A 58 14.50 -0.07 -0.53
CA GLY A 58 14.17 0.17 0.88
C GLY A 58 13.51 1.52 1.17
N GLU A 59 13.29 2.37 0.17
CA GLU A 59 12.73 3.71 0.37
C GLU A 59 11.39 3.87 -0.38
N LEU A 60 10.35 4.24 0.37
CA LEU A 60 9.01 4.49 -0.17
C LEU A 60 8.83 5.97 -0.51
N ASN A 61 8.94 6.29 -1.79
CA ASN A 61 8.74 7.64 -2.32
C ASN A 61 8.01 7.61 -3.67
N ALA A 62 7.67 8.77 -4.23
CA ALA A 62 6.96 8.86 -5.50
C ALA A 62 7.69 8.16 -6.66
N GLY A 63 9.03 8.19 -6.66
CA GLY A 63 9.87 7.56 -7.67
C GLY A 63 9.88 6.03 -7.58
N SER A 64 9.95 5.49 -6.37
CA SER A 64 9.89 4.06 -6.10
C SER A 64 8.49 3.49 -6.35
N MET A 65 7.44 4.17 -5.86
CA MET A 65 6.04 3.79 -6.11
C MET A 65 5.68 3.79 -7.60
N ALA A 66 6.27 4.67 -8.40
CA ALA A 66 6.04 4.68 -9.84
C ALA A 66 6.50 3.40 -10.55
N LYS A 67 7.33 2.58 -9.92
CA LYS A 67 7.84 1.30 -10.43
C LYS A 67 6.99 0.10 -10.01
N LEU A 68 6.05 0.28 -9.08
CA LEU A 68 5.20 -0.77 -8.54
C LEU A 68 3.83 -0.80 -9.21
N ASN A 69 3.17 -1.95 -9.19
CA ASN A 69 1.78 -2.08 -9.57
C ASN A 69 0.84 -1.72 -8.40
N ALA A 70 -0.47 -1.76 -8.64
CA ALA A 70 -1.46 -1.37 -7.65
C ALA A 70 -1.49 -2.32 -6.45
N ASP A 71 -1.33 -3.64 -6.66
CA ASP A 71 -1.35 -4.63 -5.60
C ASP A 71 -0.12 -4.50 -4.69
N GLN A 72 1.06 -4.33 -5.28
CA GLN A 72 2.29 -4.07 -4.52
C GLN A 72 2.18 -2.78 -3.68
N ILE A 73 1.67 -1.68 -4.25
CA ILE A 73 1.47 -0.43 -3.51
C ILE A 73 0.45 -0.61 -2.37
N THR A 74 -0.63 -1.37 -2.61
CA THR A 74 -1.65 -1.64 -1.61
C THR A 74 -1.09 -2.47 -0.47
N LEU A 75 -0.27 -3.48 -0.75
CA LEU A 75 0.44 -4.27 0.25
C LEU A 75 1.37 -3.40 1.10
N LEU A 76 2.17 -2.54 0.46
CA LEU A 76 3.06 -1.63 1.20
C LEU A 76 2.25 -0.70 2.12
N ALA A 77 1.12 -0.16 1.63
CA ALA A 77 0.26 0.71 2.43
C ALA A 77 -0.36 -0.05 3.62
N TYR A 78 -0.79 -1.30 3.41
CA TYR A 78 -1.35 -2.13 4.48
C TYR A 78 -0.34 -2.41 5.59
N VAL A 79 0.84 -2.90 5.24
CA VAL A 79 1.87 -3.23 6.24
C VAL A 79 2.37 -1.97 6.95
N THR A 80 2.57 -0.86 6.23
CA THR A 80 2.91 0.42 6.85
C THR A 80 1.82 0.87 7.83
N PHE A 81 0.53 0.72 7.45
CA PHE A 81 -0.59 1.05 8.33
C PHE A 81 -0.56 0.20 9.60
N CYS A 82 -0.38 -1.13 9.47
CA CYS A 82 -0.29 -2.03 10.63
C CYS A 82 0.86 -1.64 11.56
N ASP A 83 2.07 -1.44 11.01
CA ASP A 83 3.25 -1.11 11.80
C ASP A 83 3.05 0.18 12.60
N GLU A 84 2.57 1.23 11.96
CA GLU A 84 2.40 2.53 12.60
C GLU A 84 1.25 2.54 13.62
N VAL A 85 0.11 1.93 13.27
CA VAL A 85 -1.06 1.94 14.16
C VAL A 85 -0.88 1.01 15.35
N MET A 86 -0.23 -0.13 15.17
CA MET A 86 0.07 -1.06 16.30
C MET A 86 1.15 -0.53 17.23
N ASP A 87 2.04 0.34 16.76
CA ASP A 87 3.11 0.94 17.57
C ASP A 87 2.65 2.20 18.33
N GLY A 88 1.92 3.11 17.68
CA GLY A 88 1.49 4.38 18.27
C GLY A 88 0.22 4.98 17.68
N GLY A 89 -0.65 4.16 17.13
CA GLY A 89 -1.97 4.58 16.64
C GLY A 89 -1.96 5.46 15.39
N HIS A 90 -3.14 5.91 15.03
CA HIS A 90 -3.32 6.81 13.88
C HIS A 90 -2.58 8.15 14.05
N VAL A 91 -2.40 8.62 15.30
CA VAL A 91 -1.64 9.86 15.58
C VAL A 91 -0.20 9.70 15.13
N GLN A 92 0.47 8.59 15.50
CA GLN A 92 1.83 8.30 15.07
C GLN A 92 1.92 8.15 13.54
N LEU A 93 1.01 7.40 12.93
CA LEU A 93 0.95 7.23 11.48
C LEU A 93 0.93 8.57 10.74
N ILE A 94 0.14 9.53 11.25
CA ILE A 94 0.01 10.87 10.66
C ILE A 94 1.28 11.69 10.93
N HIS A 95 1.78 11.68 12.18
CA HIS A 95 2.98 12.42 12.58
C HIS A 95 4.22 11.98 11.77
N ASN A 96 4.38 10.69 11.55
CA ASN A 96 5.45 10.11 10.74
C ASN A 96 5.30 10.35 9.23
N GLY A 97 4.26 11.11 8.82
CA GLY A 97 4.07 11.58 7.44
C GLY A 97 3.38 10.57 6.51
N TYR A 98 2.88 9.45 7.02
CA TYR A 98 2.18 8.45 6.20
C TYR A 98 0.72 8.80 5.91
N GLY A 99 0.15 9.83 6.56
CA GLY A 99 -1.23 10.26 6.35
C GLY A 99 -1.63 10.42 4.88
N PRO A 100 -0.89 11.17 4.04
CA PRO A 100 -1.18 11.29 2.62
C PRO A 100 -1.14 9.96 1.86
N PHE A 101 -0.20 9.07 2.21
CA PHE A 101 -0.04 7.77 1.59
C PHE A 101 -1.20 6.82 1.91
N ILE A 102 -1.76 6.90 3.10
CA ILE A 102 -2.88 6.05 3.53
C ILE A 102 -4.24 6.66 3.15
N PHE A 103 -4.46 7.95 3.39
CA PHE A 103 -5.78 8.55 3.33
C PHE A 103 -6.11 9.25 2.00
N LEU A 104 -5.10 9.68 1.22
CA LEU A 104 -5.33 10.47 0.00
C LEU A 104 -5.15 9.68 -1.30
N ASN A 105 -4.92 8.38 -1.23
CA ASN A 105 -4.83 7.48 -2.38
C ASN A 105 -6.00 6.46 -2.38
N PRO A 106 -6.12 5.59 -3.39
CA PRO A 106 -7.21 4.62 -3.45
C PRO A 106 -7.05 3.40 -2.52
N PHE A 107 -6.19 3.44 -1.50
CA PHE A 107 -5.89 2.34 -0.59
C PHE A 107 -7.14 1.69 0.02
N ALA A 108 -7.99 2.49 0.68
CA ALA A 108 -9.23 1.98 1.27
C ALA A 108 -10.11 1.23 0.25
N LYS A 109 -10.19 1.75 -0.98
CA LYS A 109 -10.96 1.11 -2.05
C LYS A 109 -10.32 -0.20 -2.52
N ALA A 110 -8.99 -0.26 -2.57
CA ALA A 110 -8.26 -1.47 -2.92
C ALA A 110 -8.47 -2.56 -1.85
N MET A 111 -8.35 -2.22 -0.57
CA MET A 111 -8.63 -3.13 0.54
C MET A 111 -10.06 -3.70 0.50
N ARG A 112 -11.04 -2.88 0.13
CA ARG A 112 -12.40 -3.36 -0.10
C ARG A 112 -12.50 -4.39 -1.23
N LEU A 113 -11.72 -4.23 -2.30
CA LEU A 113 -11.66 -5.20 -3.40
C LEU A 113 -10.97 -6.51 -2.97
N TRP A 114 -10.05 -6.43 -2.02
CA TRP A 114 -9.41 -7.59 -1.40
C TRP A 114 -10.31 -8.31 -0.37
N GLY A 115 -11.51 -7.79 -0.12
CA GLY A 115 -12.50 -8.39 0.79
C GLY A 115 -12.61 -7.66 2.13
N ALA A 116 -11.64 -6.83 2.52
CA ALA A 116 -11.59 -6.14 3.81
C ALA A 116 -12.51 -4.91 3.84
N LYS A 117 -13.82 -5.13 3.85
CA LYS A 117 -14.83 -4.07 3.77
C LYS A 117 -14.88 -3.22 5.04
N ASP A 118 -14.76 -3.82 6.20
CA ASP A 118 -14.85 -3.10 7.48
C ASP A 118 -13.58 -2.30 7.72
N PHE A 119 -12.41 -2.82 7.36
CA PHE A 119 -11.17 -2.07 7.32
C PHE A 119 -11.24 -0.87 6.34
N CYS A 120 -11.84 -1.04 5.17
CA CYS A 120 -12.10 0.08 4.25
C CYS A 120 -12.93 1.19 4.92
N ASN A 121 -13.95 0.83 5.71
CA ASN A 121 -14.76 1.79 6.44
C ASN A 121 -13.95 2.50 7.53
N LEU A 122 -13.09 1.78 8.25
CA LEU A 122 -12.17 2.32 9.24
C LEU A 122 -11.24 3.38 8.58
N VAL A 123 -10.59 3.04 7.48
CA VAL A 123 -9.71 3.98 6.76
C VAL A 123 -10.46 5.24 6.31
N TYR A 124 -11.74 5.13 5.91
CA TYR A 124 -12.55 6.30 5.59
C TYR A 124 -12.93 7.15 6.82
N LYS A 125 -13.12 6.54 8.00
CA LYS A 125 -13.28 7.28 9.25
C LYS A 125 -11.99 8.03 9.59
N GLY A 126 -10.84 7.34 9.54
CA GLY A 126 -9.52 7.93 9.77
C GLY A 126 -9.22 9.09 8.80
N ARG A 127 -9.60 8.95 7.52
CA ARG A 127 -9.46 10.03 6.54
C ARG A 127 -10.19 11.31 6.96
N LYS A 128 -11.39 11.22 7.54
CA LYS A 128 -12.14 12.40 8.00
C LYS A 128 -11.41 13.13 9.14
N LEU A 129 -10.81 12.37 10.05
CA LEU A 129 -10.01 12.94 11.12
C LEU A 129 -8.69 13.51 10.59
N PHE A 130 -8.05 12.82 9.63
CA PHE A 130 -6.87 13.33 8.95
C PHE A 130 -7.15 14.65 8.21
N GLU A 131 -8.29 14.77 7.52
CA GLU A 131 -8.69 16.02 6.85
C GLU A 131 -8.92 17.16 7.87
N LYS A 132 -9.28 16.85 9.12
CA LYS A 132 -9.54 17.82 10.19
C LYS A 132 -8.27 18.20 10.96
N TYR A 133 -7.44 17.25 11.29
CA TYR A 133 -6.33 17.41 12.24
C TYR A 133 -4.94 17.13 11.66
N GLY A 134 -4.88 16.50 10.49
CA GLY A 134 -3.62 15.94 9.95
C GLY A 134 -2.54 16.98 9.72
N THR A 135 -2.88 18.22 9.38
CA THR A 135 -1.89 19.28 9.21
C THR A 135 -1.17 19.61 10.52
N GLU A 136 -1.91 19.67 11.63
CA GLU A 136 -1.34 19.99 12.94
C GLU A 136 -0.55 18.81 13.52
N ILE A 137 -1.08 17.58 13.37
CA ILE A 137 -0.39 16.37 13.86
C ILE A 137 0.93 16.13 13.12
N ALA A 138 1.00 16.48 11.83
CA ALA A 138 2.19 16.29 10.99
C ALA A 138 3.26 17.39 11.20
N GLU A 139 3.03 18.39 12.05
CA GLU A 139 4.05 19.39 12.37
C GLU A 139 5.18 18.75 13.18
N ASP A 140 6.42 19.10 12.82
CA ASP A 140 7.60 18.64 13.55
C ASP A 140 7.61 19.23 14.98
N CYS A 141 7.79 18.38 15.98
CA CYS A 141 7.75 18.78 17.38
C CYS A 141 8.69 17.93 18.23
N ASP A 142 8.91 18.34 19.49
CA ASP A 142 9.65 17.54 20.45
C ASP A 142 8.82 16.40 21.05
N ASP A 143 9.48 15.48 21.75
CA ASP A 143 8.87 14.28 22.32
C ASP A 143 7.72 14.61 23.29
N GLU A 144 7.84 15.68 24.09
CA GLU A 144 6.82 16.09 25.05
C GLU A 144 5.57 16.58 24.34
N THR A 145 5.74 17.39 23.30
CA THR A 145 4.65 17.88 22.44
C THR A 145 4.00 16.73 21.68
N PHE A 146 4.81 15.79 21.15
CA PHE A 146 4.29 14.60 20.47
C PHE A 146 3.41 13.76 21.39
N MET A 147 3.87 13.49 22.62
CA MET A 147 3.08 12.73 23.61
C MET A 147 1.76 13.44 23.97
N ALA A 148 1.74 14.78 23.97
CA ALA A 148 0.53 15.55 24.23
C ALA A 148 -0.51 15.46 23.09
N LEU A 149 -0.11 15.06 21.85
CA LEU A 149 -1.05 14.89 20.74
C LEU A 149 -2.07 13.78 21.02
N PHE A 150 -1.68 12.70 21.71
CA PHE A 150 -2.57 11.60 22.06
C PHE A 150 -3.70 12.07 22.98
N GLU A 151 -3.40 12.88 23.99
CA GLU A 151 -4.42 13.46 24.87
C GLU A 151 -5.27 14.52 24.15
N LYS A 152 -4.70 15.19 23.15
CA LYS A 152 -5.37 16.26 22.41
C LYS A 152 -6.37 15.74 21.37
N TYR A 153 -6.13 14.56 20.81
CA TYR A 153 -6.94 13.97 19.73
C TYR A 153 -7.51 12.59 20.08
N PRO A 154 -8.27 12.48 21.19
CA PRO A 154 -8.81 11.19 21.63
C PRO A 154 -9.80 10.56 20.66
N GLU A 155 -10.24 11.30 19.62
CA GLU A 155 -11.10 10.75 18.57
C GLU A 155 -10.43 9.66 17.74
N PHE A 156 -9.09 9.54 17.81
CA PHE A 156 -8.38 8.45 17.16
C PHE A 156 -8.37 7.17 17.99
N ASP A 157 -8.50 7.24 19.31
CA ASP A 157 -8.46 6.06 20.21
C ASP A 157 -9.51 5.01 19.82
N ASP A 158 -10.75 5.46 19.52
CA ASP A 158 -11.82 4.55 19.06
C ASP A 158 -11.46 3.84 17.74
N LEU A 159 -10.68 4.48 16.86
CA LEU A 159 -10.26 3.89 15.60
C LEU A 159 -9.08 2.93 15.80
N ASP A 160 -8.20 3.22 16.74
CA ASP A 160 -7.09 2.35 17.10
C ASP A 160 -7.62 1.07 17.72
N ASP A 161 -8.56 1.16 18.64
CA ASP A 161 -9.25 0.01 19.24
C ASP A 161 -10.01 -0.81 18.18
N GLU A 162 -10.76 -0.14 17.28
CA GLU A 162 -11.48 -0.81 16.18
C GLU A 162 -10.51 -1.56 15.24
N PHE A 163 -9.31 -1.02 14.99
CA PHE A 163 -8.31 -1.70 14.18
C PHE A 163 -7.72 -2.91 14.91
N ILE A 164 -7.33 -2.76 16.17
CA ILE A 164 -6.78 -3.84 16.98
C ILE A 164 -7.75 -5.05 17.03
N GLU A 165 -9.05 -4.80 17.14
CA GLU A 165 -10.07 -5.85 17.16
C GLU A 165 -10.20 -6.60 15.82
N MET A 166 -9.89 -5.98 14.69
CA MET A 166 -10.05 -6.59 13.36
C MET A 166 -8.73 -6.99 12.69
N GLU A 167 -7.57 -6.66 13.26
CA GLU A 167 -6.26 -6.78 12.62
C GLU A 167 -6.00 -8.20 12.11
N GLU A 168 -6.21 -9.22 12.95
CA GLU A 168 -5.97 -10.63 12.59
C GLU A 168 -6.86 -11.07 11.41
N GLU A 169 -8.14 -10.69 11.41
CA GLU A 169 -9.08 -11.01 10.31
C GLU A 169 -8.67 -10.32 9.01
N VAL A 170 -8.24 -9.05 9.08
CA VAL A 170 -7.79 -8.31 7.91
C VAL A 170 -6.49 -8.88 7.37
N THR A 171 -5.54 -9.26 8.22
CA THR A 171 -4.30 -9.94 7.82
C THR A 171 -4.59 -11.26 7.11
N GLU A 172 -5.56 -12.05 7.59
CA GLU A 172 -6.01 -13.26 6.90
C GLU A 172 -6.56 -12.96 5.50
N MET A 173 -7.38 -11.92 5.36
CA MET A 173 -7.90 -11.50 4.05
C MET A 173 -6.80 -11.08 3.09
N VAL A 174 -5.80 -10.33 3.58
CA VAL A 174 -4.63 -9.90 2.80
C VAL A 174 -3.80 -11.11 2.37
N ALA A 175 -3.49 -12.03 3.29
CA ALA A 175 -2.75 -13.24 2.99
C ALA A 175 -3.44 -14.09 1.93
N ARG A 176 -4.75 -14.27 2.06
CA ARG A 176 -5.57 -14.99 1.07
C ARG A 176 -5.54 -14.31 -0.30
N TYR A 177 -5.68 -12.98 -0.34
CA TYR A 177 -5.63 -12.25 -1.61
C TYR A 177 -4.25 -12.40 -2.28
N ILE A 178 -3.16 -12.34 -1.53
CA ILE A 178 -1.80 -12.55 -2.06
C ILE A 178 -1.69 -13.96 -2.65
N ASP A 179 -2.14 -14.99 -1.93
CA ASP A 179 -2.08 -16.39 -2.38
C ASP A 179 -2.87 -16.62 -3.68
N GLU A 180 -4.06 -16.06 -3.78
CA GLU A 180 -4.90 -16.15 -4.98
C GLU A 180 -4.36 -15.34 -6.17
N HIS A 181 -3.47 -14.36 -5.94
CA HIS A 181 -2.97 -13.41 -6.93
C HIS A 181 -1.43 -13.29 -6.95
N LEU A 182 -0.70 -14.36 -6.65
CA LEU A 182 0.77 -14.39 -6.50
C LEU A 182 1.51 -13.62 -7.60
N SER A 183 1.11 -13.79 -8.86
CA SER A 183 1.72 -13.10 -10.01
C SER A 183 1.54 -11.58 -10.01
N GLY A 184 0.61 -11.04 -9.21
CA GLY A 184 0.44 -9.62 -8.97
C GLY A 184 1.48 -9.06 -8.00
N PHE A 185 2.07 -9.91 -7.18
CA PHE A 185 3.02 -9.51 -6.15
C PHE A 185 4.47 -9.88 -6.48
N ALA A 186 4.70 -11.09 -7.00
CA ALA A 186 6.04 -11.56 -7.29
C ALA A 186 6.07 -12.62 -8.42
N ASP A 187 7.25 -12.74 -9.04
CA ASP A 187 7.63 -13.86 -9.91
C ASP A 187 8.20 -14.97 -9.01
N VAL A 188 7.47 -16.08 -8.87
CA VAL A 188 7.88 -17.22 -8.03
C VAL A 188 8.85 -18.11 -8.81
N ARG A 189 10.05 -18.29 -8.29
CA ARG A 189 11.08 -19.19 -8.83
C ARG A 189 10.95 -20.57 -8.22
N LYS A 190 10.88 -21.61 -9.04
CA LYS A 190 10.91 -23.00 -8.55
C LYS A 190 12.33 -23.33 -8.09
N THR A 191 12.45 -23.84 -6.86
CA THR A 191 13.70 -24.34 -6.31
C THR A 191 14.08 -25.64 -7.06
N GLY A 192 15.14 -25.61 -7.88
CA GLY A 192 15.68 -26.86 -8.47
C GLY A 192 15.73 -26.91 -10.00
N GLN A 193 15.92 -25.81 -10.69
CA GLN A 193 16.42 -25.80 -12.08
C GLN A 193 17.77 -25.11 -12.17
#